data_6e7f0ec1a74586b9679a84adf5c1e485
#
_entry.id   6e7f0ec1a74586b9679a84adf5c1e485
#
_cell.length_a   1.000
_cell.length_b   1.000
_cell.length_c   1.000
_cell.angle_alpha   90.00
_cell.angle_beta   90.00
_cell.angle_gamma   90.00
#
_symmetry.space_group_name_H-M   'P 1'
#
loop_
_entity.id
_entity.type
_entity.pdbx_description
1 polymer ?
#
loop_
_entity_poly.entity_id
_entity_poly.type
_entity_poly.pdbx_seq_one_letter_code
_entity_poly.pdbx_strand_id
1 'polypeptide(L)'
;LRGTKFDTLWLSDGLNYDGARQDILRRLRAAGAVRLISAQSEVLALGDLQYAAGQVSLSLRRNAHGSDRSVGILGIGRDPAGTRTVLLRETVNLIAGETEQEIRFKAPTEILSRLERFEIEGQDHAAALYLLGNQIKRAEVALFGAPASAENLDLLDPLHFVQKALAPKVAFITGALEQVLLANPDLIIWADMLSLADPEPLLNWVKAGGTLVRFAGPRLAAENPVALREDPLLPVVLRQGGRQLGGAMSWDQPKAIEPFALDGPFAGLTLPPDIRVRAQVLAQPSPDLAARVIARLQDGTPLITRKEAGSGQIVFWHITANTDWSNLPLSGLFLDMLNRLNAARGW
;
A
#
# COMPACT_ATOMS: atom_id res chain seq x y z
N LEU A 1 27.94 -22.92 36.11
CA LEU A 1 27.47 -22.56 37.47
C LEU A 1 26.92 -23.77 38.26
N ARG A 2 27.31 -25.01 37.94
CA ARG A 2 26.88 -26.20 38.71
C ARG A 2 27.76 -26.30 39.99
N GLY A 3 27.14 -26.14 41.17
CA GLY A 3 27.78 -26.46 42.46
C GLY A 3 28.38 -25.27 43.22
N THR A 4 28.41 -24.06 42.69
CA THR A 4 28.93 -22.89 43.42
C THR A 4 27.78 -22.14 44.07
N LYS A 5 27.82 -21.92 45.38
CA LYS A 5 26.87 -21.05 46.07
C LYS A 5 27.33 -19.61 45.91
N PHE A 6 26.41 -18.74 45.49
CA PHE A 6 26.63 -17.29 45.36
C PHE A 6 25.34 -16.52 45.54
N ASP A 7 25.43 -15.32 46.03
CA ASP A 7 24.30 -14.41 46.09
C ASP A 7 24.25 -13.52 44.85
N THR A 8 23.03 -13.22 44.40
CA THR A 8 22.81 -12.46 43.18
C THR A 8 22.16 -11.13 43.47
N LEU A 9 22.73 -10.04 42.98
CA LEU A 9 22.08 -8.77 42.85
C LEU A 9 21.59 -8.62 41.39
N TRP A 10 20.26 -8.62 41.18
CA TRP A 10 19.67 -8.47 39.87
C TRP A 10 19.14 -7.05 39.68
N LEU A 11 19.78 -6.30 38.77
CA LEU A 11 19.27 -5.01 38.33
C LEU A 11 18.29 -5.25 37.17
N SER A 12 17.02 -4.93 37.36
CA SER A 12 15.94 -5.14 36.37
C SER A 12 15.57 -3.83 35.71
N ASP A 13 15.44 -3.84 34.38
CA ASP A 13 14.87 -2.77 33.57
C ASP A 13 13.33 -2.64 33.70
N GLY A 14 12.68 -3.57 34.41
CA GLY A 14 11.21 -3.61 34.55
C GLY A 14 10.46 -4.25 33.40
N LEU A 15 11.13 -4.62 32.30
CA LEU A 15 10.48 -5.24 31.14
C LEU A 15 10.15 -6.71 31.39
N ASN A 16 9.06 -7.20 30.82
CA ASN A 16 8.63 -8.60 30.91
C ASN A 16 9.18 -9.38 29.70
N TYR A 17 10.17 -10.22 29.94
CA TYR A 17 10.77 -11.12 28.96
C TYR A 17 10.13 -12.51 29.09
N ASP A 18 9.05 -12.78 28.41
CA ASP A 18 8.23 -13.99 28.39
C ASP A 18 8.90 -15.30 28.87
N GLY A 19 8.54 -15.77 30.07
CA GLY A 19 8.92 -17.08 30.60
C GLY A 19 10.40 -17.31 30.91
N ALA A 20 11.32 -16.82 30.09
CA ALA A 20 12.78 -16.99 30.26
C ALA A 20 13.29 -16.40 31.58
N ARG A 21 12.69 -15.29 32.03
CA ARG A 21 13.04 -14.61 33.30
C ARG A 21 12.73 -15.48 34.52
N GLN A 22 11.61 -16.18 34.51
CA GLN A 22 11.22 -17.06 35.62
C GLN A 22 12.17 -18.25 35.77
N ASP A 23 12.64 -18.82 34.66
CA ASP A 23 13.60 -19.92 34.67
C ASP A 23 14.97 -19.48 35.18
N ILE A 24 15.44 -18.32 34.75
CA ILE A 24 16.70 -17.74 35.24
C ILE A 24 16.57 -17.47 36.74
N LEU A 25 15.48 -16.83 37.19
CA LEU A 25 15.24 -16.52 38.59
C LEU A 25 15.23 -17.79 39.47
N ARG A 26 14.61 -18.87 38.99
CA ARG A 26 14.56 -20.16 39.66
C ARG A 26 15.97 -20.75 39.85
N ARG A 27 16.80 -20.71 38.79
CA ARG A 27 18.19 -21.18 38.83
C ARG A 27 19.08 -20.34 39.77
N LEU A 28 18.91 -19.02 39.78
CA LEU A 28 19.64 -18.14 40.66
C LEU A 28 19.28 -18.37 42.12
N ARG A 29 17.99 -18.52 42.45
CA ARG A 29 17.50 -18.86 43.79
C ARG A 29 18.01 -20.22 44.31
N ALA A 30 18.22 -21.18 43.39
CA ALA A 30 18.80 -22.47 43.73
C ALA A 30 20.31 -22.37 44.11
N ALA A 31 21.00 -21.33 43.62
CA ALA A 31 22.41 -21.08 43.89
C ALA A 31 22.67 -20.23 45.17
N GLY A 32 21.71 -19.38 45.54
CA GLY A 32 21.83 -18.51 46.73
C GLY A 32 20.73 -17.45 46.84
N ALA A 33 20.95 -16.44 47.68
CA ALA A 33 19.98 -15.34 47.82
C ALA A 33 19.94 -14.46 46.55
N VAL A 34 18.73 -14.08 46.14
CA VAL A 34 18.53 -13.17 44.99
C VAL A 34 17.87 -11.88 45.48
N ARG A 35 18.59 -10.80 45.32
CA ARG A 35 18.09 -9.45 45.58
C ARG A 35 17.76 -8.77 44.26
N LEU A 36 16.46 -8.50 44.03
CA LEU A 36 15.98 -7.80 42.85
C LEU A 36 15.90 -6.29 43.14
N ILE A 37 16.57 -5.50 42.33
CA ILE A 37 16.42 -4.03 42.27
C ILE A 37 15.77 -3.71 40.95
N SER A 38 14.56 -3.18 40.98
CA SER A 38 13.85 -2.66 39.81
C SER A 38 13.67 -1.15 39.93
N ALA A 39 13.74 -0.45 38.79
CA ALA A 39 13.32 0.94 38.75
C ALA A 39 11.84 1.02 39.09
N GLN A 40 11.49 1.89 40.03
CA GLN A 40 10.09 2.17 40.39
C GLN A 40 9.48 3.30 39.54
N SER A 41 10.23 3.78 38.55
CA SER A 41 9.73 4.80 37.62
C SER A 41 8.64 4.21 36.70
N GLU A 42 7.57 4.98 36.53
CA GLU A 42 6.55 4.67 35.52
C GLU A 42 7.16 4.82 34.14
N VAL A 43 6.93 3.79 33.29
CA VAL A 43 7.29 3.81 31.89
C VAL A 43 6.00 3.75 31.09
N LEU A 44 5.82 4.73 30.21
CA LEU A 44 4.71 4.81 29.26
C LEU A 44 5.19 4.44 27.87
N ALA A 45 4.35 3.75 27.10
CA ALA A 45 4.66 3.35 25.73
C ALA A 45 3.44 3.49 24.82
N LEU A 46 3.66 3.95 23.60
CA LEU A 46 2.67 3.94 22.53
C LEU A 46 2.82 2.67 21.69
N GLY A 47 1.70 2.07 21.28
CA GLY A 47 1.70 0.88 20.41
C GLY A 47 0.35 0.64 19.75
N ASP A 48 0.29 -0.38 18.89
CA ASP A 48 -0.91 -0.91 18.26
C ASP A 48 -1.86 0.15 17.66
N LEU A 49 -1.36 0.86 16.65
CA LEU A 49 -2.16 1.83 15.93
C LEU A 49 -3.11 1.12 14.96
N GLN A 50 -4.38 1.53 14.97
CA GLN A 50 -5.38 1.12 14.01
C GLN A 50 -6.02 2.34 13.35
N TYR A 51 -6.26 2.25 12.06
CA TYR A 51 -7.00 3.25 11.29
C TYR A 51 -8.20 2.60 10.62
N ALA A 52 -9.39 2.98 11.04
CA ALA A 52 -10.62 2.47 10.47
C ALA A 52 -11.70 3.57 10.43
N ALA A 53 -12.46 3.62 9.36
CA ALA A 53 -13.61 4.53 9.17
C ALA A 53 -13.31 6.01 9.48
N GLY A 54 -12.10 6.50 9.15
CA GLY A 54 -11.72 7.90 9.42
C GLY A 54 -11.34 8.20 10.87
N GLN A 55 -11.18 7.18 11.70
CA GLN A 55 -10.77 7.29 13.09
C GLN A 55 -9.44 6.57 13.32
N VAL A 56 -8.55 7.21 14.04
CA VAL A 56 -7.29 6.62 14.51
C VAL A 56 -7.47 6.17 15.94
N SER A 57 -7.12 4.93 16.25
CA SER A 57 -6.96 4.45 17.61
C SER A 57 -5.51 4.01 17.86
N LEU A 58 -5.03 4.25 19.07
CA LEU A 58 -3.67 4.01 19.52
C LEU A 58 -3.69 3.43 20.91
N SER A 59 -2.92 2.38 21.21
CA SER A 59 -2.81 1.89 22.58
C SER A 59 -1.75 2.67 23.35
N LEU A 60 -2.09 3.08 24.59
CA LEU A 60 -1.17 3.59 25.60
C LEU A 60 -0.95 2.50 26.63
N ARG A 61 0.29 2.08 26.79
CA ARG A 61 0.69 1.05 27.76
C ARG A 61 1.55 1.64 28.86
N ARG A 62 1.42 1.11 30.08
CA ARG A 62 2.31 1.43 31.19
C ARG A 62 2.64 0.19 32.01
N ASN A 63 3.76 0.27 32.75
CA ASN A 63 4.06 -0.73 33.77
C ASN A 63 3.08 -0.59 34.97
N ALA A 64 2.96 -1.63 35.78
CA ALA A 64 1.96 -1.75 36.86
C ALA A 64 2.17 -0.77 38.06
N HIS A 65 3.18 0.08 38.03
CA HIS A 65 3.59 0.93 39.18
C HIS A 65 3.13 2.39 39.07
N GLY A 66 2.23 2.72 38.14
CA GLY A 66 1.74 4.09 37.95
C GLY A 66 0.60 4.46 38.89
N SER A 67 0.60 5.72 39.37
CA SER A 67 -0.52 6.35 40.05
C SER A 67 -1.56 6.92 39.08
N ASP A 68 -2.68 7.41 39.61
CA ASP A 68 -3.64 8.18 38.80
C ASP A 68 -2.98 9.44 38.27
N ARG A 69 -3.06 9.67 36.96
CA ARG A 69 -2.54 10.89 36.32
C ARG A 69 -3.14 11.10 34.95
N SER A 70 -3.13 12.36 34.51
CA SER A 70 -3.46 12.73 33.14
C SER A 70 -2.19 12.80 32.30
N VAL A 71 -2.26 12.29 31.08
CA VAL A 71 -1.16 12.26 30.11
C VAL A 71 -1.65 12.86 28.79
N GLY A 72 -0.89 13.83 28.27
CA GLY A 72 -1.12 14.40 26.94
C GLY A 72 -0.53 13.50 25.85
N ILE A 73 -1.28 13.25 24.80
CA ILE A 73 -0.79 12.59 23.59
C ILE A 73 -0.90 13.58 22.44
N LEU A 74 0.25 13.83 21.79
CA LEU A 74 0.39 14.81 20.72
C LEU A 74 0.47 14.10 19.37
N GLY A 75 -0.37 14.49 18.42
CA GLY A 75 -0.23 14.14 17.02
C GLY A 75 0.55 15.24 16.28
N ILE A 76 1.76 14.92 15.88
CA ILE A 76 2.67 15.86 15.21
C ILE A 76 2.71 15.58 13.72
N GLY A 77 2.66 16.63 12.93
CA GLY A 77 2.69 16.56 11.48
C GLY A 77 3.07 17.89 10.87
N ARG A 78 2.77 18.07 9.57
CA ARG A 78 3.05 19.31 8.84
C ARG A 78 1.79 20.09 8.54
N ASP A 79 1.88 21.39 8.76
CA ASP A 79 0.84 22.32 8.30
C ASP A 79 0.85 22.48 6.76
N PRO A 80 -0.10 23.22 6.16
CA PRO A 80 -0.09 23.50 4.71
C PRO A 80 1.16 24.21 4.20
N ALA A 81 1.87 24.92 5.07
CA ALA A 81 3.12 25.61 4.74
C ALA A 81 4.36 24.68 4.86
N GLY A 82 4.16 23.41 5.25
CA GLY A 82 5.23 22.43 5.44
C GLY A 82 5.93 22.51 6.80
N THR A 83 5.48 23.39 7.71
CA THR A 83 6.06 23.56 9.04
C THR A 83 5.58 22.46 9.97
N ARG A 84 6.52 21.83 10.70
CA ARG A 84 6.18 20.80 11.70
C ARG A 84 5.49 21.43 12.90
N THR A 85 4.29 20.95 13.23
CA THR A 85 3.46 21.47 14.32
C THR A 85 2.62 20.37 14.97
N VAL A 86 2.04 20.67 16.13
CA VAL A 86 1.04 19.80 16.78
C VAL A 86 -0.29 19.98 16.07
N LEU A 87 -0.76 18.94 15.41
CA LEU A 87 -2.04 18.93 14.68
C LEU A 87 -3.19 18.39 15.52
N LEU A 88 -2.88 17.46 16.46
CA LEU A 88 -3.84 16.86 17.39
C LEU A 88 -3.27 16.83 18.79
N ARG A 89 -4.16 16.96 19.77
CA ARG A 89 -3.84 16.76 21.19
C ARG A 89 -5.02 16.10 21.87
N GLU A 90 -4.77 14.99 22.56
CA GLU A 90 -5.73 14.30 23.41
C GLU A 90 -5.16 14.12 24.80
N THR A 91 -6.02 14.22 25.81
CA THR A 91 -5.63 14.00 27.21
C THR A 91 -6.28 12.72 27.70
N VAL A 92 -5.47 11.80 28.20
CA VAL A 92 -5.87 10.50 28.69
C VAL A 92 -5.70 10.46 30.20
N ASN A 93 -6.73 10.04 30.91
CA ASN A 93 -6.67 9.84 32.36
C ASN A 93 -6.33 8.38 32.65
N LEU A 94 -5.15 8.13 33.14
CA LEU A 94 -4.71 6.80 33.56
C LEU A 94 -5.11 6.55 35.01
N ILE A 95 -5.75 5.42 35.28
CA ILE A 95 -6.16 4.98 36.62
C ILE A 95 -5.11 4.01 37.18
N ALA A 96 -4.80 4.10 38.47
CA ALA A 96 -3.85 3.20 39.10
C ALA A 96 -4.23 1.72 38.89
N GLY A 97 -3.25 0.91 38.48
CA GLY A 97 -3.46 -0.52 38.19
C GLY A 97 -3.85 -0.84 36.75
N GLU A 98 -4.31 0.12 35.94
CA GLU A 98 -4.51 -0.09 34.50
C GLU A 98 -3.17 -0.06 33.79
N THR A 99 -2.88 -1.09 32.97
CA THR A 99 -1.64 -1.24 32.24
C THR A 99 -1.76 -0.92 30.76
N GLU A 100 -2.98 -0.83 30.23
CA GLU A 100 -3.26 -0.54 28.82
C GLU A 100 -4.56 0.24 28.68
N GLN A 101 -4.56 1.26 27.82
CA GLN A 101 -5.74 2.05 27.48
C GLN A 101 -5.75 2.39 25.99
N GLU A 102 -6.91 2.26 25.33
CA GLU A 102 -7.10 2.69 23.94
C GLU A 102 -7.44 4.17 23.88
N ILE A 103 -6.71 4.89 23.03
CA ILE A 103 -6.93 6.31 22.77
C ILE A 103 -7.52 6.45 21.37
N ARG A 104 -8.58 7.23 21.21
CA ARG A 104 -9.26 7.44 19.95
C ARG A 104 -9.21 8.89 19.53
N PHE A 105 -8.61 9.15 18.37
CA PHE A 105 -8.53 10.47 17.77
C PHE A 105 -9.60 10.61 16.69
N LYS A 106 -10.44 11.65 16.82
CA LYS A 106 -11.40 12.05 15.80
C LYS A 106 -10.93 13.34 15.16
N ALA A 107 -10.55 13.29 13.90
CA ALA A 107 -10.17 14.46 13.15
C ALA A 107 -10.55 14.28 11.67
N PRO A 108 -10.72 15.41 10.93
CA PRO A 108 -10.88 15.36 9.47
C PRO A 108 -9.72 14.59 8.83
N THR A 109 -10.01 13.86 7.75
CA THR A 109 -9.01 13.04 7.04
C THR A 109 -7.82 13.87 6.56
N GLU A 110 -8.06 15.16 6.24
CA GLU A 110 -7.03 16.10 5.82
C GLU A 110 -5.99 16.39 6.91
N ILE A 111 -6.40 16.38 8.18
CA ILE A 111 -5.49 16.51 9.34
C ILE A 111 -4.79 15.19 9.60
N LEU A 112 -5.54 14.08 9.59
CA LEU A 112 -4.99 12.75 9.82
C LEU A 112 -3.90 12.39 8.81
N SER A 113 -4.10 12.72 7.52
CA SER A 113 -3.15 12.45 6.44
C SER A 113 -1.82 13.22 6.55
N ARG A 114 -1.79 14.29 7.35
CA ARG A 114 -0.59 15.12 7.57
C ARG A 114 0.20 14.72 8.80
N LEU A 115 -0.34 13.79 9.62
CA LEU A 115 0.36 13.30 10.80
C LEU A 115 1.61 12.49 10.38
N GLU A 116 2.71 12.74 11.07
CA GLU A 116 3.97 12.00 10.92
C GLU A 116 4.20 11.03 12.08
N ARG A 117 3.76 11.40 13.29
CA ARG A 117 3.98 10.62 14.51
C ARG A 117 3.04 11.02 15.65
N PHE A 118 2.90 10.14 16.62
CA PHE A 118 2.35 10.45 17.95
C PHE A 118 3.46 10.47 18.98
N GLU A 119 3.33 11.34 19.97
CA GLU A 119 4.27 11.48 21.10
C GLU A 119 3.51 11.59 22.42
N ILE A 120 4.07 11.02 23.47
CA ILE A 120 3.61 11.28 24.84
C ILE A 120 4.24 12.58 25.32
N GLU A 121 3.42 13.54 25.70
CA GLU A 121 3.87 14.86 26.14
C GLU A 121 4.80 14.77 27.35
N GLY A 122 5.96 15.41 27.26
CA GLY A 122 6.96 15.44 28.32
C GLY A 122 7.76 14.15 28.50
N GLN A 123 7.70 13.22 27.53
CA GLN A 123 8.53 12.00 27.50
C GLN A 123 9.47 12.06 26.30
N ASP A 124 10.75 11.72 26.48
CA ASP A 124 11.80 11.82 25.47
C ASP A 124 12.48 10.47 25.12
N HIS A 125 11.83 9.36 25.46
CA HIS A 125 12.34 8.02 25.16
C HIS A 125 11.61 7.37 23.97
N ALA A 126 12.25 6.40 23.33
CA ALA A 126 11.76 5.78 22.08
C ALA A 126 10.36 5.14 22.21
N ALA A 127 10.03 4.55 23.38
CA ALA A 127 8.71 3.95 23.58
C ALA A 127 7.57 4.98 23.69
N ALA A 128 7.88 6.25 23.98
CA ALA A 128 6.91 7.33 24.01
C ALA A 128 6.59 7.92 22.64
N LEU A 129 7.19 7.38 21.58
CA LEU A 129 7.07 7.82 20.21
C LEU A 129 6.49 6.70 19.33
N TYR A 130 5.48 7.02 18.54
CA TYR A 130 4.94 6.12 17.50
C TYR A 130 5.03 6.79 16.13
N LEU A 131 5.84 6.25 15.24
CA LEU A 131 5.99 6.75 13.87
C LEU A 131 4.87 6.20 12.99
N LEU A 132 4.21 7.09 12.27
CA LEU A 132 3.03 6.72 11.51
C LEU A 132 3.34 6.14 10.13
N GLY A 133 4.52 6.15 9.63
CA GLY A 133 4.77 5.70 8.27
C GLY A 133 3.67 6.22 7.31
N ASN A 134 3.21 5.37 6.39
CA ASN A 134 2.11 5.73 5.46
C ASN A 134 0.73 5.13 5.85
N GLN A 135 0.57 4.62 7.04
CA GLN A 135 -0.66 3.91 7.48
C GLN A 135 -1.92 4.79 7.43
N ILE A 136 -1.78 6.10 7.55
CA ILE A 136 -2.88 7.07 7.54
C ILE A 136 -2.85 7.97 6.29
N LYS A 137 -1.71 8.03 5.60
CA LYS A 137 -1.56 8.86 4.41
C LYS A 137 -2.42 8.30 3.28
N ARG A 138 -3.30 9.14 2.73
CA ARG A 138 -3.95 8.79 1.46
C ARG A 138 -2.88 8.72 0.38
N ALA A 139 -2.85 7.61 -0.36
CA ALA A 139 -1.99 7.52 -1.52
C ALA A 139 -2.35 8.63 -2.52
N GLU A 140 -1.35 9.29 -3.07
CA GLU A 140 -1.50 10.30 -4.11
C GLU A 140 -1.46 9.62 -5.49
N VAL A 141 -2.56 9.73 -6.23
CA VAL A 141 -2.73 9.04 -7.51
C VAL A 141 -3.00 10.03 -8.62
N ALA A 142 -2.22 9.96 -9.68
CA ALA A 142 -2.48 10.71 -10.90
C ALA A 142 -3.12 9.81 -11.97
N LEU A 143 -4.10 10.35 -12.69
CA LEU A 143 -4.85 9.66 -13.71
C LEU A 143 -4.66 10.34 -15.06
N PHE A 144 -4.21 9.58 -16.04
CA PHE A 144 -4.09 9.99 -17.44
C PHE A 144 -4.87 9.02 -18.31
N GLY A 145 -5.83 9.53 -19.05
CA GLY A 145 -6.65 8.77 -20.00
C GLY A 145 -6.73 9.46 -21.34
N ALA A 146 -6.99 8.68 -22.38
CA ALA A 146 -7.33 9.24 -23.65
C ALA A 146 -8.56 10.14 -23.50
N PRO A 147 -8.55 11.37 -24.05
CA PRO A 147 -9.71 12.24 -23.96
C PRO A 147 -10.94 11.53 -24.53
N ALA A 148 -12.03 11.47 -23.74
CA ALA A 148 -13.32 11.04 -24.25
C ALA A 148 -13.71 11.95 -25.42
N SER A 149 -14.22 11.37 -26.51
CA SER A 149 -14.80 12.20 -27.59
C SER A 149 -15.99 12.98 -27.02
N ALA A 150 -16.19 14.21 -27.48
CA ALA A 150 -17.16 15.16 -26.92
C ALA A 150 -18.64 14.66 -26.91
N GLU A 151 -18.90 13.50 -27.48
CA GLU A 151 -20.23 12.86 -27.53
C GLU A 151 -20.38 11.68 -26.55
N ASN A 152 -19.33 11.34 -25.77
CA ASN A 152 -19.36 10.18 -24.89
C ASN A 152 -19.84 10.54 -23.49
N LEU A 153 -20.89 9.85 -23.07
CA LEU A 153 -21.37 9.80 -21.69
C LEU A 153 -20.24 9.42 -20.74
N ASP A 154 -20.24 9.95 -19.52
CA ASP A 154 -19.21 9.72 -18.47
C ASP A 154 -18.83 8.23 -18.24
N LEU A 155 -19.76 7.30 -18.54
CA LEU A 155 -19.53 5.85 -18.41
C LEU A 155 -18.57 5.28 -19.47
N LEU A 156 -18.31 6.01 -20.56
CA LEU A 156 -17.36 5.63 -21.61
C LEU A 156 -15.95 6.20 -21.35
N ASP A 157 -15.81 7.08 -20.33
CA ASP A 157 -14.49 7.53 -19.89
C ASP A 157 -13.64 6.32 -19.46
N PRO A 158 -12.47 6.10 -20.06
CA PRO A 158 -11.56 5.02 -19.67
C PRO A 158 -11.24 4.97 -18.19
N LEU A 159 -11.29 6.11 -17.49
CA LEU A 159 -10.91 6.25 -16.09
C LEU A 159 -12.08 6.23 -15.10
N HIS A 160 -13.33 6.25 -15.57
CA HIS A 160 -14.51 6.36 -14.71
C HIS A 160 -14.53 5.32 -13.57
N PHE A 161 -14.35 4.04 -13.90
CA PHE A 161 -14.37 2.96 -12.90
C PHE A 161 -13.17 3.01 -11.97
N VAL A 162 -11.99 3.38 -12.49
CA VAL A 162 -10.78 3.57 -11.70
C VAL A 162 -10.96 4.70 -10.68
N GLN A 163 -11.49 5.83 -11.11
CA GLN A 163 -11.79 6.96 -10.22
C GLN A 163 -12.75 6.54 -9.11
N LYS A 164 -13.88 5.93 -9.46
CA LYS A 164 -14.86 5.47 -8.47
C LYS A 164 -14.30 4.45 -7.50
N ALA A 165 -13.49 3.51 -8.00
CA ALA A 165 -12.88 2.47 -7.18
C ALA A 165 -11.89 3.05 -6.16
N LEU A 166 -11.08 4.03 -6.55
CA LEU A 166 -10.00 4.57 -5.73
C LEU A 166 -10.42 5.79 -4.88
N ALA A 167 -11.42 6.58 -5.28
CA ALA A 167 -11.83 7.83 -4.62
C ALA A 167 -11.94 7.76 -3.09
N PRO A 168 -12.46 6.68 -2.47
CA PRO A 168 -12.56 6.62 -1.01
C PRO A 168 -11.21 6.55 -0.28
N LYS A 169 -10.14 6.11 -0.97
CA LYS A 169 -8.85 5.74 -0.36
C LYS A 169 -7.68 6.60 -0.79
N VAL A 170 -7.80 7.36 -1.88
CA VAL A 170 -6.68 8.12 -2.46
C VAL A 170 -7.00 9.61 -2.60
N ALA A 171 -5.96 10.43 -2.74
CA ALA A 171 -6.04 11.80 -3.19
C ALA A 171 -5.63 11.87 -4.67
N PHE A 172 -6.48 12.43 -5.52
CA PHE A 172 -6.14 12.57 -6.93
C PHE A 172 -5.35 13.84 -7.19
N ILE A 173 -4.25 13.70 -7.95
CA ILE A 173 -3.46 14.79 -8.48
C ILE A 173 -3.82 14.96 -9.96
N THR A 174 -4.14 16.19 -10.35
CA THR A 174 -4.46 16.55 -11.74
C THR A 174 -3.47 17.59 -12.26
N GLY A 175 -3.18 17.55 -13.55
CA GLY A 175 -2.27 18.49 -14.20
C GLY A 175 -1.54 17.88 -15.38
N ALA A 176 -0.67 18.65 -16.01
CA ALA A 176 0.24 18.13 -17.02
C ALA A 176 1.25 17.13 -16.40
N LEU A 177 1.80 16.22 -17.21
CA LEU A 177 2.69 15.16 -16.71
C LEU A 177 3.87 15.73 -15.90
N GLU A 178 4.48 16.82 -16.36
CA GLU A 178 5.61 17.47 -15.70
C GLU A 178 5.24 17.98 -14.30
N GLN A 179 4.06 18.57 -14.15
CA GLN A 179 3.55 19.07 -12.85
C GLN A 179 3.24 17.90 -11.90
N VAL A 180 2.65 16.83 -12.43
CA VAL A 180 2.35 15.62 -11.67
C VAL A 180 3.62 14.94 -11.19
N LEU A 181 4.67 14.85 -12.03
CA LEU A 181 5.95 14.27 -11.63
C LEU A 181 6.66 15.10 -10.54
N LEU A 182 6.52 16.44 -10.56
CA LEU A 182 7.03 17.32 -9.49
C LEU A 182 6.31 17.08 -8.16
N ALA A 183 5.00 16.78 -8.18
CA ALA A 183 4.24 16.42 -7.00
C ALA A 183 4.59 15.04 -6.44
N ASN A 184 5.32 14.23 -7.22
CA ASN A 184 5.82 12.90 -6.84
C ASN A 184 4.73 11.95 -6.31
N PRO A 185 3.69 11.63 -7.10
CA PRO A 185 2.60 10.74 -6.68
C PRO A 185 3.10 9.34 -6.34
N ASP A 186 2.30 8.59 -5.58
CA ASP A 186 2.58 7.18 -5.27
C ASP A 186 2.27 6.26 -6.45
N LEU A 187 1.26 6.62 -7.25
CA LEU A 187 0.75 5.83 -8.36
C LEU A 187 0.37 6.74 -9.54
N ILE A 188 0.79 6.37 -10.73
CA ILE A 188 0.28 6.97 -11.98
C ILE A 188 -0.49 5.89 -12.74
N ILE A 189 -1.72 6.18 -13.12
CA ILE A 189 -2.55 5.33 -13.95
C ILE A 189 -2.67 5.94 -15.34
N TRP A 190 -2.38 5.13 -16.38
CA TRP A 190 -2.24 5.52 -17.76
C TRP A 190 -3.14 4.64 -18.63
N ALA A 191 -4.33 5.15 -18.99
CA ALA A 191 -5.34 4.35 -19.69
C ALA A 191 -5.45 4.73 -21.17
N ASP A 192 -5.22 3.76 -22.06
CA ASP A 192 -5.30 3.88 -23.53
C ASP A 192 -4.46 5.04 -24.10
N MET A 193 -3.31 5.29 -23.50
CA MET A 193 -2.38 6.33 -23.93
C MET A 193 -1.27 5.75 -24.80
N LEU A 194 -0.91 6.49 -25.85
CA LEU A 194 0.18 6.15 -26.76
C LEU A 194 1.54 6.23 -26.07
N SER A 195 2.56 5.69 -26.71
CA SER A 195 3.95 5.82 -26.31
C SER A 195 4.38 7.30 -26.30
N LEU A 196 5.15 7.69 -25.30
CA LEU A 196 5.65 9.05 -25.18
C LEU A 196 6.83 9.30 -26.13
N ALA A 197 6.90 10.50 -26.70
CA ALA A 197 8.08 10.94 -27.46
C ALA A 197 9.32 11.05 -26.58
N ASP A 198 9.15 11.49 -25.33
CA ASP A 198 10.20 11.49 -24.30
C ASP A 198 9.69 10.73 -23.05
N PRO A 199 9.99 9.43 -22.91
CA PRO A 199 9.58 8.62 -21.78
C PRO A 199 10.49 8.76 -20.54
N GLU A 200 11.69 9.38 -20.67
CA GLU A 200 12.71 9.40 -19.63
C GLU A 200 12.24 10.03 -18.31
N PRO A 201 11.52 11.18 -18.27
CA PRO A 201 11.09 11.77 -17.02
C PRO A 201 10.17 10.81 -16.22
N LEU A 202 9.21 10.15 -16.91
CA LEU A 202 8.31 9.20 -16.29
C LEU A 202 9.04 7.91 -15.88
N LEU A 203 9.97 7.44 -16.70
CA LEU A 203 10.78 6.26 -16.38
C LEU A 203 11.68 6.51 -15.16
N ASN A 204 12.26 7.72 -15.03
CA ASN A 204 13.08 8.11 -13.89
C ASN A 204 12.25 8.19 -12.60
N TRP A 205 11.01 8.70 -12.66
CA TRP A 205 10.08 8.65 -11.53
C TRP A 205 9.76 7.21 -11.14
N VAL A 206 9.54 6.31 -12.09
CA VAL A 206 9.37 4.86 -11.78
C VAL A 206 10.62 4.31 -11.12
N LYS A 207 11.82 4.55 -11.69
CA LYS A 207 13.10 4.06 -11.12
C LYS A 207 13.35 4.55 -9.69
N ALA A 208 12.88 5.76 -9.36
CA ALA A 208 12.95 6.32 -8.01
C ALA A 208 11.96 5.69 -7.02
N GLY A 209 11.11 4.77 -7.49
CA GLY A 209 10.16 4.03 -6.67
C GLY A 209 8.68 4.22 -7.06
N GLY A 210 8.35 4.96 -8.12
CA GLY A 210 6.99 5.14 -8.61
C GLY A 210 6.35 3.84 -9.11
N THR A 211 5.04 3.70 -8.97
CA THR A 211 4.28 2.63 -9.61
C THR A 211 3.51 3.19 -10.80
N LEU A 212 3.81 2.71 -12.00
CA LEU A 212 3.07 3.02 -13.22
C LEU A 212 2.14 1.86 -13.56
N VAL A 213 0.83 2.11 -13.60
CA VAL A 213 -0.17 1.16 -14.06
C VAL A 213 -0.70 1.64 -15.41
N ARG A 214 -0.53 0.82 -16.44
CA ARG A 214 -1.05 1.10 -17.79
C ARG A 214 -2.17 0.14 -18.12
N PHE A 215 -3.19 0.64 -18.78
CA PHE A 215 -4.27 -0.15 -19.37
C PHE A 215 -4.21 -0.06 -20.90
N ALA A 216 -4.46 -1.19 -21.53
CA ALA A 216 -4.65 -1.23 -22.97
C ALA A 216 -5.94 -0.50 -23.36
N GLY A 217 -6.04 -0.24 -24.66
CA GLY A 217 -7.26 0.28 -25.28
C GLY A 217 -7.14 0.32 -26.80
N PRO A 218 -8.20 0.76 -27.48
CA PRO A 218 -8.25 0.79 -28.94
C PRO A 218 -7.12 1.62 -29.58
N ARG A 219 -6.75 2.74 -28.96
CA ARG A 219 -5.69 3.64 -29.47
C ARG A 219 -4.32 2.98 -29.39
N LEU A 220 -3.98 2.43 -28.22
CA LEU A 220 -2.72 1.71 -28.02
C LEU A 220 -2.66 0.47 -28.91
N ALA A 221 -3.78 -0.25 -29.10
CA ALA A 221 -3.84 -1.43 -29.97
C ALA A 221 -3.60 -1.10 -31.44
N ALA A 222 -3.91 0.13 -31.87
CA ALA A 222 -3.72 0.63 -33.24
C ALA A 222 -2.37 1.34 -33.42
N GLU A 223 -1.55 1.49 -32.37
CA GLU A 223 -0.28 2.21 -32.44
C GLU A 223 0.75 1.52 -33.33
N ASN A 224 1.73 2.31 -33.80
CA ASN A 224 2.81 1.82 -34.64
C ASN A 224 3.62 0.72 -33.92
N PRO A 225 3.86 -0.45 -34.58
CA PRO A 225 4.61 -1.55 -33.98
C PRO A 225 6.04 -1.20 -33.56
N VAL A 226 6.68 -0.23 -34.19
CA VAL A 226 8.02 0.22 -33.82
C VAL A 226 7.95 0.95 -32.48
N ALA A 227 6.99 1.89 -32.32
CA ALA A 227 6.77 2.60 -31.06
C ALA A 227 6.47 1.64 -29.91
N LEU A 228 5.59 0.65 -30.11
CA LEU A 228 5.28 -0.38 -29.11
C LEU A 228 6.47 -1.27 -28.72
N ARG A 229 7.39 -1.49 -29.66
CA ARG A 229 8.60 -2.29 -29.39
C ARG A 229 9.63 -1.53 -28.59
N GLU A 230 9.76 -0.23 -28.85
CA GLU A 230 10.76 0.65 -28.26
C GLU A 230 10.28 1.34 -26.98
N ASP A 231 9.00 1.18 -26.60
CA ASP A 231 8.42 1.82 -25.41
C ASP A 231 9.00 1.22 -24.11
N PRO A 232 9.87 1.93 -23.39
CA PRO A 232 10.47 1.43 -22.14
C PRO A 232 9.46 1.36 -21.01
N LEU A 233 8.28 1.99 -21.16
CA LEU A 233 7.18 2.02 -20.19
C LEU A 233 6.18 0.85 -20.40
N LEU A 234 6.54 -0.14 -21.21
CA LEU A 234 5.83 -1.40 -21.33
C LEU A 234 6.64 -2.54 -20.70
N PRO A 235 6.00 -3.42 -19.90
CA PRO A 235 6.67 -4.61 -19.35
C PRO A 235 7.07 -5.61 -20.41
N VAL A 236 6.30 -5.69 -21.49
CA VAL A 236 6.46 -6.65 -22.59
C VAL A 236 6.21 -5.97 -23.93
N VAL A 237 6.80 -6.50 -24.98
CA VAL A 237 6.50 -6.06 -26.36
C VAL A 237 5.09 -6.51 -26.71
N LEU A 238 4.29 -5.58 -27.22
CA LEU A 238 2.92 -5.86 -27.65
C LEU A 238 2.87 -6.27 -29.12
N ARG A 239 1.91 -7.13 -29.46
CA ARG A 239 1.58 -7.44 -30.84
C ARG A 239 0.64 -6.37 -31.37
N GLN A 240 0.84 -5.96 -32.61
CA GLN A 240 -0.08 -5.03 -33.26
C GLN A 240 -1.48 -5.64 -33.40
N GLY A 241 -2.49 -4.82 -33.16
CA GLY A 241 -3.89 -5.23 -33.17
C GLY A 241 -4.32 -5.91 -31.87
N GLY A 242 -5.59 -5.78 -31.56
CA GLY A 242 -6.22 -6.46 -30.42
C GLY A 242 -6.84 -7.78 -30.82
N ARG A 243 -7.02 -8.69 -29.89
CA ARG A 243 -7.84 -9.88 -30.00
C ARG A 243 -9.25 -9.56 -29.53
N GLN A 244 -10.24 -9.71 -30.40
CA GLN A 244 -11.65 -9.42 -30.11
C GLN A 244 -12.54 -10.61 -30.50
N LEU A 245 -13.73 -10.69 -29.88
CA LEU A 245 -14.74 -11.62 -30.32
C LEU A 245 -15.14 -11.33 -31.81
N GLY A 246 -15.05 -12.33 -32.67
CA GLY A 246 -15.44 -12.21 -34.09
C GLY A 246 -14.41 -11.57 -35.03
N GLY A 247 -13.21 -11.19 -34.57
CA GLY A 247 -12.11 -10.65 -35.38
C GLY A 247 -11.20 -11.73 -35.96
N ALA A 248 -10.23 -11.36 -36.82
CA ALA A 248 -9.30 -12.29 -37.49
C ALA A 248 -8.40 -13.12 -36.52
N MET A 249 -8.25 -12.71 -35.26
CA MET A 249 -7.65 -13.48 -34.17
C MET A 249 -8.69 -13.66 -33.06
N SER A 250 -9.90 -14.14 -33.39
CA SER A 250 -11.05 -14.14 -32.50
C SER A 250 -11.03 -15.26 -31.47
N TRP A 251 -11.68 -14.98 -30.32
CA TRP A 251 -12.22 -16.02 -29.47
C TRP A 251 -13.63 -16.39 -29.91
N ASP A 252 -13.95 -17.68 -29.84
CA ASP A 252 -15.32 -18.14 -30.04
C ASP A 252 -16.23 -17.72 -28.88
N GLN A 253 -15.65 -17.59 -27.69
CA GLN A 253 -16.34 -17.21 -26.45
C GLN A 253 -15.45 -16.33 -25.58
N PRO A 254 -16.04 -15.42 -24.72
CA PRO A 254 -15.29 -14.66 -23.74
C PRO A 254 -14.53 -15.56 -22.79
N LYS A 255 -13.32 -15.16 -22.40
CA LYS A 255 -12.45 -15.95 -21.53
C LYS A 255 -12.59 -15.55 -20.08
N ALA A 256 -12.53 -16.52 -19.18
CA ALA A 256 -12.43 -16.28 -17.74
C ALA A 256 -10.97 -16.08 -17.33
N ILE A 257 -10.78 -15.50 -16.16
CA ILE A 257 -9.45 -15.35 -15.52
C ILE A 257 -9.05 -16.71 -14.93
N GLU A 258 -7.77 -17.06 -15.06
CA GLU A 258 -7.19 -18.20 -14.36
C GLU A 258 -7.03 -17.91 -12.86
N PRO A 259 -7.16 -18.88 -11.94
CA PRO A 259 -6.87 -18.69 -10.52
C PRO A 259 -5.48 -18.09 -10.29
N PHE A 260 -5.37 -17.14 -9.36
CA PHE A 260 -4.12 -16.46 -9.09
C PHE A 260 -3.09 -17.38 -8.44
N ALA A 261 -1.82 -17.18 -8.79
CA ALA A 261 -0.71 -17.89 -8.17
C ALA A 261 -0.61 -17.57 -6.66
N LEU A 262 -0.26 -18.57 -5.85
CA LEU A 262 -0.20 -18.46 -4.39
C LEU A 262 0.93 -17.54 -3.89
N ASP A 263 1.96 -17.34 -4.69
CA ASP A 263 3.14 -16.50 -4.45
C ASP A 263 3.09 -15.15 -5.20
N GLY A 264 1.98 -14.89 -5.90
CA GLY A 264 1.81 -13.67 -6.68
C GLY A 264 1.20 -12.49 -5.89
N PRO A 265 1.19 -11.28 -6.47
CA PRO A 265 0.64 -10.10 -5.81
C PRO A 265 -0.87 -10.20 -5.54
N PHE A 266 -1.57 -11.07 -6.23
CA PHE A 266 -3.01 -11.30 -6.10
C PHE A 266 -3.36 -12.56 -5.29
N ALA A 267 -2.38 -13.15 -4.60
CA ALA A 267 -2.59 -14.33 -3.77
C ALA A 267 -3.73 -14.12 -2.75
N GLY A 268 -4.62 -15.09 -2.63
CA GLY A 268 -5.74 -15.06 -1.70
C GLY A 268 -6.94 -14.18 -2.11
N LEU A 269 -6.89 -13.51 -3.26
CA LEU A 269 -8.08 -12.82 -3.77
C LEU A 269 -9.10 -13.83 -4.33
N THR A 270 -10.36 -13.62 -4.00
CA THR A 270 -11.45 -14.44 -4.51
C THR A 270 -11.82 -14.03 -5.93
N LEU A 271 -11.81 -14.98 -6.85
CA LEU A 271 -12.15 -14.76 -8.26
C LEU A 271 -13.66 -15.01 -8.48
N PRO A 272 -14.48 -13.98 -8.78
CA PRO A 272 -15.88 -14.15 -9.12
C PRO A 272 -16.02 -14.97 -10.43
N PRO A 273 -16.93 -15.96 -10.47
CA PRO A 273 -17.05 -16.88 -11.62
C PRO A 273 -17.65 -16.25 -12.87
N ASP A 274 -18.25 -15.08 -12.76
CA ASP A 274 -18.96 -14.35 -13.83
C ASP A 274 -18.06 -13.37 -14.59
N ILE A 275 -16.80 -13.16 -14.15
CA ILE A 275 -15.88 -12.27 -14.84
C ILE A 275 -15.49 -12.85 -16.20
N ARG A 276 -15.62 -12.02 -17.23
CA ARG A 276 -15.33 -12.38 -18.63
C ARG A 276 -14.56 -11.28 -19.34
N VAL A 277 -13.55 -11.69 -20.08
CA VAL A 277 -12.76 -10.85 -21.00
C VAL A 277 -13.16 -11.14 -22.43
N ARG A 278 -13.49 -10.10 -23.18
CA ARG A 278 -14.00 -10.16 -24.57
C ARG A 278 -12.98 -9.68 -25.59
N ALA A 279 -12.02 -8.86 -25.14
CA ALA A 279 -10.95 -8.35 -25.97
C ALA A 279 -9.69 -8.09 -25.16
N GLN A 280 -8.53 -8.16 -25.79
CA GLN A 280 -7.24 -7.85 -25.17
C GLN A 280 -6.20 -7.48 -26.24
N VAL A 281 -5.14 -6.80 -25.82
CA VAL A 281 -3.89 -6.70 -26.59
C VAL A 281 -2.97 -7.86 -26.19
N LEU A 282 -2.39 -8.54 -27.19
CA LEU A 282 -1.51 -9.68 -26.94
C LEU A 282 -0.07 -9.26 -26.72
N ALA A 283 0.61 -9.92 -25.79
CA ALA A 283 2.07 -9.86 -25.69
C ALA A 283 2.72 -10.65 -26.83
N GLN A 284 3.86 -10.16 -27.31
CA GLN A 284 4.71 -10.94 -28.20
C GLN A 284 5.40 -12.03 -27.40
N PRO A 285 5.41 -13.30 -27.87
CA PRO A 285 6.15 -14.36 -27.21
C PRO A 285 7.64 -14.01 -27.06
N SER A 286 8.17 -14.15 -25.86
CA SER A 286 9.59 -13.99 -25.53
C SER A 286 9.98 -14.95 -24.41
N PRO A 287 11.26 -15.32 -24.28
CA PRO A 287 11.71 -16.25 -23.22
C PRO A 287 11.40 -15.79 -21.80
N ASP A 288 11.39 -14.49 -21.57
CA ASP A 288 11.15 -13.85 -20.28
C ASP A 288 9.68 -13.49 -20.00
N LEU A 289 8.77 -13.71 -20.98
CA LEU A 289 7.36 -13.38 -20.84
C LEU A 289 6.73 -14.07 -19.62
N ALA A 290 7.03 -15.34 -19.41
CA ALA A 290 6.44 -16.12 -18.31
C ALA A 290 6.76 -15.54 -16.92
N ALA A 291 7.96 -14.99 -16.74
CA ALA A 291 8.40 -14.36 -15.49
C ALA A 291 7.74 -12.98 -15.24
N ARG A 292 7.21 -12.36 -16.29
CA ARG A 292 6.57 -11.04 -16.21
C ARG A 292 5.06 -11.12 -16.02
N VAL A 293 4.44 -12.29 -16.22
CA VAL A 293 3.00 -12.46 -16.12
C VAL A 293 2.59 -12.67 -14.66
N ILE A 294 1.73 -11.79 -14.14
CA ILE A 294 1.18 -11.86 -12.78
C ILE A 294 -0.29 -12.25 -12.73
N ALA A 295 -1.00 -12.23 -13.87
CA ALA A 295 -2.33 -12.79 -14.03
C ALA A 295 -2.53 -13.28 -15.48
N ARG A 296 -3.28 -14.37 -15.66
CA ARG A 296 -3.53 -15.02 -16.95
C ARG A 296 -5.03 -15.21 -17.18
N LEU A 297 -5.40 -15.37 -18.43
CA LEU A 297 -6.68 -15.92 -18.84
C LEU A 297 -6.60 -17.45 -18.93
N GLN A 298 -7.74 -18.14 -18.90
CA GLN A 298 -7.81 -19.60 -18.98
C GLN A 298 -7.21 -20.22 -20.24
N ASP A 299 -7.01 -19.42 -21.30
CA ASP A 299 -6.30 -19.86 -22.51
C ASP A 299 -4.78 -19.67 -22.42
N GLY A 300 -4.27 -19.32 -21.24
CA GLY A 300 -2.85 -19.11 -20.96
C GLY A 300 -2.31 -17.75 -21.40
N THR A 301 -3.11 -16.89 -22.04
CA THR A 301 -2.67 -15.57 -22.46
C THR A 301 -2.53 -14.61 -21.27
N PRO A 302 -1.55 -13.67 -21.29
CA PRO A 302 -1.37 -12.70 -20.23
C PRO A 302 -2.57 -11.76 -20.09
N LEU A 303 -3.10 -11.61 -18.86
CA LEU A 303 -4.06 -10.56 -18.51
C LEU A 303 -3.35 -9.35 -17.93
N ILE A 304 -2.36 -9.58 -17.06
CA ILE A 304 -1.55 -8.53 -16.46
C ILE A 304 -0.09 -8.95 -16.48
N THR A 305 0.76 -8.02 -16.92
CA THR A 305 2.22 -8.20 -16.91
C THR A 305 2.88 -7.13 -16.07
N ARG A 306 4.05 -7.45 -15.48
CA ARG A 306 4.81 -6.56 -14.60
C ARG A 306 6.29 -6.58 -14.95
N LYS A 307 6.94 -5.42 -14.77
CA LYS A 307 8.39 -5.25 -14.87
C LYS A 307 8.86 -4.36 -13.73
N GLU A 308 9.86 -4.79 -13.00
CA GLU A 308 10.55 -3.94 -12.03
C GLU A 308 11.51 -2.99 -12.76
N ALA A 309 11.61 -1.76 -12.29
CA ALA A 309 12.50 -0.73 -12.82
C ALA A 309 13.06 0.13 -11.67
N GLY A 310 14.32 -0.08 -11.33
CA GLY A 310 14.91 0.53 -10.13
C GLY A 310 14.21 0.09 -8.86
N SER A 311 13.73 1.05 -8.07
CA SER A 311 12.95 0.79 -6.85
C SER A 311 11.44 0.76 -7.09
N GLY A 312 10.99 1.00 -8.32
CA GLY A 312 9.57 1.02 -8.70
C GLY A 312 9.20 -0.09 -9.66
N GLN A 313 8.00 0.00 -10.22
CA GLN A 313 7.45 -1.02 -11.11
C GLN A 313 6.55 -0.44 -12.20
N ILE A 314 6.47 -1.15 -13.32
CA ILE A 314 5.54 -0.91 -14.40
C ILE A 314 4.61 -2.12 -14.51
N VAL A 315 3.32 -1.88 -14.44
CA VAL A 315 2.28 -2.91 -14.54
C VAL A 315 1.41 -2.58 -15.75
N PHE A 316 1.19 -3.55 -16.61
CA PHE A 316 0.38 -3.39 -17.80
C PHE A 316 -0.81 -4.37 -17.79
N TRP A 317 -2.00 -3.82 -17.89
CA TRP A 317 -3.24 -4.55 -18.05
C TRP A 317 -3.54 -4.67 -19.55
N HIS A 318 -3.62 -5.90 -20.03
CA HIS A 318 -3.88 -6.20 -21.44
C HIS A 318 -5.32 -5.93 -21.89
N ILE A 319 -6.12 -5.33 -21.02
CA ILE A 319 -7.53 -4.95 -21.20
C ILE A 319 -7.74 -3.47 -20.90
N THR A 320 -8.91 -2.95 -21.25
CA THR A 320 -9.30 -1.58 -20.90
C THR A 320 -9.62 -1.42 -19.42
N ALA A 321 -9.49 -0.19 -18.91
CA ALA A 321 -9.88 0.16 -17.54
C ALA A 321 -11.41 0.37 -17.39
N ASN A 322 -12.14 0.43 -18.48
CA ASN A 322 -13.60 0.51 -18.53
C ASN A 322 -14.22 -0.85 -18.92
N THR A 323 -15.51 -0.87 -19.21
CA THR A 323 -16.28 -2.09 -19.51
C THR A 323 -16.22 -2.55 -20.97
N ASP A 324 -15.46 -1.90 -21.84
CA ASP A 324 -15.46 -2.21 -23.28
C ASP A 324 -14.93 -3.62 -23.57
N TRP A 325 -13.84 -4.02 -22.90
CA TRP A 325 -13.17 -5.30 -23.17
C TRP A 325 -13.42 -6.36 -22.10
N SER A 326 -13.94 -5.99 -20.92
CA SER A 326 -14.28 -6.95 -19.87
C SER A 326 -15.29 -6.38 -18.90
N ASN A 327 -15.96 -7.24 -18.11
CA ASN A 327 -16.78 -6.81 -16.99
C ASN A 327 -16.00 -6.73 -15.66
N LEU A 328 -14.69 -6.96 -15.68
CA LEU A 328 -13.83 -6.89 -14.49
C LEU A 328 -13.93 -5.54 -13.75
N PRO A 329 -13.97 -4.36 -14.42
CA PRO A 329 -14.08 -3.07 -13.75
C PRO A 329 -15.35 -2.88 -12.92
N LEU A 330 -16.39 -3.68 -13.16
CA LEU A 330 -17.63 -3.67 -12.37
C LEU A 330 -17.55 -4.49 -11.08
N SER A 331 -16.48 -5.25 -10.89
CA SER A 331 -16.35 -6.19 -9.77
C SER A 331 -15.54 -5.60 -8.60
N GLY A 332 -15.82 -6.07 -7.38
CA GLY A 332 -14.98 -5.79 -6.22
C GLY A 332 -13.53 -6.28 -6.37
N LEU A 333 -13.32 -7.35 -7.16
CA LEU A 333 -11.99 -7.87 -7.48
C LEU A 333 -11.10 -6.81 -8.13
N PHE A 334 -11.64 -5.98 -9.03
CA PHE A 334 -10.88 -4.91 -9.69
C PHE A 334 -10.28 -3.93 -8.67
N LEU A 335 -11.10 -3.51 -7.70
CA LEU A 335 -10.65 -2.65 -6.61
C LEU A 335 -9.57 -3.32 -5.76
N ASP A 336 -9.76 -4.60 -5.42
CA ASP A 336 -8.80 -5.33 -4.59
C ASP A 336 -7.46 -5.52 -5.32
N MET A 337 -7.48 -5.78 -6.61
CA MET A 337 -6.27 -5.88 -7.44
C MET A 337 -5.54 -4.54 -7.53
N LEU A 338 -6.24 -3.42 -7.73
CA LEU A 338 -5.63 -2.08 -7.74
C LEU A 338 -5.02 -1.73 -6.38
N ASN A 339 -5.72 -2.04 -5.28
CA ASN A 339 -5.20 -1.83 -3.92
C ASN A 339 -3.93 -2.65 -3.67
N ARG A 340 -3.87 -3.91 -4.13
CA ARG A 340 -2.68 -4.76 -3.99
C ARG A 340 -1.48 -4.22 -4.77
N LEU A 341 -1.69 -3.67 -5.96
CA LEU A 341 -0.64 -3.05 -6.75
C LEU A 341 -0.11 -1.76 -6.11
N ASN A 342 -0.99 -1.00 -5.45
CA ASN A 342 -0.60 0.19 -4.69
C ASN A 342 0.13 -0.19 -3.39
N ALA A 343 -0.28 -1.26 -2.71
CA ALA A 343 0.34 -1.76 -1.48
C ALA A 343 1.69 -2.49 -1.69
N ALA A 344 2.04 -2.87 -2.93
CA ALA A 344 3.29 -3.60 -3.23
C ALA A 344 4.57 -2.77 -2.98
N ARG A 345 4.46 -1.54 -2.51
CA ARG A 345 5.56 -0.69 -2.03
C ARG A 345 6.04 -1.00 -0.60
N GLY A 346 5.59 -2.12 0.01
CA GLY A 346 6.07 -2.52 1.35
C GLY A 346 5.57 -1.59 2.45
N TRP A 347 4.26 -1.50 2.57
CA TRP A 347 3.58 -0.85 3.69
C TRP A 347 3.15 -1.87 4.73
#